data_a2ddd32fb15cbe29e457584c8714b88a
#
_entry.id   a2ddd32fb15cbe29e457584c8714b88a
#
_cell.length_a   1.000
_cell.length_b   1.000
_cell.length_c   1.000
_cell.angle_alpha   90.00
_cell.angle_beta   90.00
_cell.angle_gamma   90.00
#
_symmetry.space_group_name_H-M   'P 1'
#
loop_
_entity.id
_entity.type
_entity.pdbx_description
1 polymer ?
#
loop_
_entity_poly.entity_id
_entity_poly.type
_entity_poly.pdbx_seq_one_letter_code
_entity_poly.pdbx_strand_id
1 'polypeptide(L)'
;MNADALSDLVLLLVCGTIVWFHRRERPALAVAAGLIGLAACLGVFRYSGWAEMLGPHRFASLLAACAAFPLLAAGLRWPDAPLATRATAVGRFVLIVGGVGIALTLSNVALWRDVVPGVSALVIAWTVVQQRNAWGMAGTLALLASFAVAA
;
A
#
# COMPACT_ATOMS: atom_id res chain seq x y z
N MET A 1 0.01 23.81 -7.56
CA MET A 1 0.11 22.43 -7.04
C MET A 1 1.59 22.20 -6.79
N ASN A 2 1.98 21.79 -5.58
CA ASN A 2 3.39 21.49 -5.27
C ASN A 2 3.76 20.08 -5.77
N ALA A 3 5.07 19.75 -5.74
CA ALA A 3 5.56 18.47 -6.24
C ALA A 3 4.92 17.26 -5.50
N ASP A 4 4.66 17.40 -4.20
CA ASP A 4 4.06 16.35 -3.38
C ASP A 4 2.62 16.06 -3.80
N ALA A 5 1.81 17.11 -4.04
CA ALA A 5 0.45 16.93 -4.53
C ALA A 5 0.41 16.29 -5.93
N LEU A 6 1.40 16.59 -6.79
CA LEU A 6 1.49 15.99 -8.11
C LEU A 6 1.87 14.50 -8.02
N SER A 7 2.83 14.15 -7.17
CA SER A 7 3.22 12.75 -6.95
C SER A 7 2.07 11.90 -6.43
N ASP A 8 1.31 12.42 -5.46
CA ASP A 8 0.14 11.75 -4.92
C ASP A 8 -0.99 11.60 -5.96
N LEU A 9 -1.17 12.61 -6.84
CA LEU A 9 -2.14 12.51 -7.93
C LEU A 9 -1.75 11.40 -8.92
N VAL A 10 -0.49 11.31 -9.30
CA VAL A 10 0.00 10.23 -10.18
C VAL A 10 -0.21 8.87 -9.52
N LEU A 11 0.13 8.75 -8.23
CA LEU A 11 -0.06 7.52 -7.47
C LEU A 11 -1.55 7.13 -7.39
N LEU A 12 -2.44 8.09 -7.16
CA LEU A 12 -3.89 7.88 -7.16
C LEU A 12 -4.39 7.33 -8.50
N LEU A 13 -3.94 7.91 -9.62
CA LEU A 13 -4.32 7.45 -10.97
C LEU A 13 -3.84 6.02 -11.23
N VAL A 14 -2.59 5.71 -10.87
CA VAL A 14 -2.04 4.34 -10.99
C VAL A 14 -2.84 3.36 -10.13
N CYS A 15 -3.11 3.70 -8.88
CA CYS A 15 -3.92 2.86 -8.00
C CYS A 15 -5.34 2.66 -8.55
N GLY A 16 -5.96 3.70 -9.08
CA GLY A 16 -7.28 3.63 -9.70
C GLY A 16 -7.32 2.68 -10.89
N THR A 17 -6.29 2.70 -11.74
CA THR A 17 -6.18 1.76 -12.86
C THR A 17 -6.03 0.31 -12.37
N ILE A 18 -5.19 0.06 -11.36
CA ILE A 18 -5.03 -1.28 -10.77
C ILE A 18 -6.37 -1.79 -10.20
N VAL A 19 -7.07 -0.95 -9.44
CA VAL A 19 -8.41 -1.29 -8.90
C VAL A 19 -9.36 -1.65 -10.03
N TRP A 20 -9.43 -0.82 -11.06
CA TRP A 20 -10.34 -1.04 -12.18
C TRP A 20 -10.15 -2.39 -12.87
N PHE A 21 -8.89 -2.75 -13.16
CA PHE A 21 -8.56 -3.98 -13.88
C PHE A 21 -8.65 -5.23 -13.01
N HIS A 22 -8.33 -5.14 -11.70
CA HIS A 22 -8.19 -6.32 -10.84
C HIS A 22 -9.33 -6.54 -9.86
N ARG A 23 -10.33 -5.64 -9.78
CA ARG A 23 -11.41 -5.70 -8.78
C ARG A 23 -12.20 -7.02 -8.75
N ARG A 24 -12.31 -7.73 -9.87
CA ARG A 24 -13.08 -8.96 -9.97
C ARG A 24 -12.23 -10.21 -9.79
N GLU A 25 -11.04 -10.23 -10.35
CA GLU A 25 -10.21 -11.43 -10.44
C GLU A 25 -9.19 -11.52 -9.29
N ARG A 26 -8.69 -10.38 -8.82
CA ARG A 26 -7.64 -10.29 -7.81
C ARG A 26 -7.98 -9.27 -6.73
N PRO A 27 -8.96 -9.57 -5.86
CA PRO A 27 -9.43 -8.62 -4.85
C PRO A 27 -8.34 -8.16 -3.89
N ALA A 28 -7.32 -8.97 -3.59
CA ALA A 28 -6.19 -8.54 -2.77
C ALA A 28 -5.42 -7.37 -3.40
N LEU A 29 -5.12 -7.45 -4.70
CA LEU A 29 -4.42 -6.37 -5.39
C LEU A 29 -5.29 -5.11 -5.49
N ALA A 30 -6.58 -5.30 -5.79
CA ALA A 30 -7.52 -4.18 -5.87
C ALA A 30 -7.70 -3.46 -4.54
N VAL A 31 -7.85 -4.20 -3.43
CA VAL A 31 -8.00 -3.60 -2.10
C VAL A 31 -6.70 -2.96 -1.65
N ALA A 32 -5.54 -3.59 -1.86
CA ALA A 32 -4.25 -3.00 -1.54
C ALA A 32 -4.04 -1.67 -2.29
N ALA A 33 -4.27 -1.67 -3.61
CA ALA A 33 -4.20 -0.45 -4.42
C ALA A 33 -5.23 0.59 -3.99
N GLY A 34 -6.46 0.17 -3.63
CA GLY A 34 -7.50 1.06 -3.12
C GLY A 34 -7.11 1.77 -1.83
N LEU A 35 -6.49 1.07 -0.88
CA LEU A 35 -5.99 1.65 0.38
C LEU A 35 -4.85 2.65 0.13
N ILE A 36 -3.90 2.31 -0.75
CA ILE A 36 -2.81 3.22 -1.15
C ILE A 36 -3.38 4.43 -1.88
N GLY A 37 -4.30 4.21 -2.83
CA GLY A 37 -4.98 5.28 -3.57
C GLY A 37 -5.80 6.21 -2.67
N LEU A 38 -6.45 5.68 -1.62
CA LEU A 38 -7.14 6.50 -0.62
C LEU A 38 -6.16 7.42 0.12
N ALA A 39 -5.02 6.88 0.56
CA ALA A 39 -3.98 7.69 1.20
C ALA A 39 -3.46 8.79 0.26
N ALA A 40 -3.19 8.45 -1.00
CA ALA A 40 -2.76 9.40 -2.03
C ALA A 40 -3.84 10.47 -2.32
N CYS A 41 -5.10 10.08 -2.41
CA CYS A 41 -6.22 11.03 -2.58
C CYS A 41 -6.25 12.08 -1.47
N LEU A 42 -6.17 11.63 -0.21
CA LEU A 42 -6.12 12.53 0.94
C LEU A 42 -4.85 13.37 0.96
N GLY A 43 -3.74 12.84 0.46
CA GLY A 43 -2.47 13.55 0.27
C GLY A 43 -2.59 14.69 -0.74
N VAL A 44 -3.24 14.46 -1.87
CA VAL A 44 -3.50 15.54 -2.86
C VAL A 44 -4.22 16.73 -2.20
N PHE A 45 -5.28 16.49 -1.44
CA PHE A 45 -5.99 17.57 -0.74
C PHE A 45 -5.10 18.25 0.30
N ARG A 46 -4.40 17.47 1.13
CA ARG A 46 -3.49 17.99 2.16
C ARG A 46 -2.42 18.90 1.56
N TYR A 47 -1.74 18.44 0.52
CA TYR A 47 -0.65 19.20 -0.12
C TYR A 47 -1.14 20.32 -1.04
N SER A 48 -2.44 20.34 -1.36
CA SER A 48 -3.10 21.47 -2.03
C SER A 48 -3.55 22.57 -1.07
N GLY A 49 -3.24 22.45 0.24
CA GLY A 49 -3.51 23.50 1.22
C GLY A 49 -4.66 23.23 2.19
N TRP A 50 -5.29 22.05 2.13
CA TRP A 50 -6.38 21.66 3.05
C TRP A 50 -5.77 21.06 4.34
N ALA A 51 -5.45 21.91 5.31
CA ALA A 51 -4.82 21.50 6.57
C ALA A 51 -5.64 20.47 7.36
N GLU A 52 -6.97 20.50 7.23
CA GLU A 52 -7.91 19.57 7.88
C GLU A 52 -7.69 18.11 7.43
N MET A 53 -7.11 17.89 6.24
CA MET A 53 -6.83 16.57 5.70
C MET A 53 -5.58 15.91 6.33
N LEU A 54 -4.84 16.61 7.20
CA LEU A 54 -3.64 16.07 7.85
C LEU A 54 -3.95 14.80 8.66
N GLY A 55 -4.98 14.82 9.50
CA GLY A 55 -5.39 13.67 10.33
C GLY A 55 -5.84 12.48 9.47
N PRO A 56 -6.85 12.65 8.59
CA PRO A 56 -7.30 11.61 7.68
C PRO A 56 -6.19 11.02 6.81
N HIS A 57 -5.32 11.87 6.25
CA HIS A 57 -4.18 11.41 5.44
C HIS A 57 -3.20 10.55 6.25
N ARG A 58 -2.83 10.98 7.47
CA ARG A 58 -1.95 10.20 8.36
C ARG A 58 -2.57 8.84 8.69
N PHE A 59 -3.86 8.80 9.00
CA PHE A 59 -4.56 7.55 9.29
C PHE A 59 -4.58 6.61 8.08
N ALA A 60 -4.95 7.12 6.90
CA ALA A 60 -4.97 6.33 5.68
C ALA A 60 -3.58 5.82 5.29
N SER A 61 -2.54 6.65 5.46
CA SER A 61 -1.15 6.25 5.21
C SER A 61 -0.69 5.15 6.18
N LEU A 62 -1.06 5.25 7.46
CA LEU A 62 -0.77 4.21 8.44
C LEU A 62 -1.49 2.90 8.10
N LEU A 63 -2.77 2.96 7.72
CA LEU A 63 -3.52 1.79 7.30
C LEU A 63 -2.92 1.16 6.02
N ALA A 64 -2.50 1.97 5.07
CA ALA A 64 -1.81 1.50 3.87
C ALA A 64 -0.48 0.80 4.24
N ALA A 65 0.32 1.39 5.11
CA ALA A 65 1.57 0.80 5.58
C ALA A 65 1.36 -0.55 6.28
N CYS A 66 0.37 -0.62 7.18
CA CYS A 66 0.14 -1.81 8.00
C CYS A 66 -0.62 -2.94 7.28
N ALA A 67 -1.51 -2.61 6.35
CA ALA A 67 -2.39 -3.59 5.71
C ALA A 67 -2.20 -3.71 4.20
N ALA A 68 -2.04 -2.58 3.46
CA ALA A 68 -1.99 -2.63 2.01
C ALA A 68 -0.68 -3.26 1.50
N PHE A 69 0.47 -2.92 2.06
CA PHE A 69 1.75 -3.49 1.64
C PHE A 69 1.84 -5.01 1.88
N PRO A 70 1.49 -5.56 3.07
CA PRO A 70 1.46 -7.01 3.25
C PRO A 70 0.43 -7.71 2.36
N LEU A 71 -0.73 -7.08 2.13
CA LEU A 71 -1.75 -7.63 1.25
C LEU A 71 -1.29 -7.67 -0.21
N LEU A 72 -0.60 -6.62 -0.67
CA LEU A 72 0.01 -6.56 -1.99
C LEU A 72 1.08 -7.64 -2.15
N ALA A 73 1.98 -7.78 -1.16
CA ALA A 73 3.02 -8.80 -1.14
C ALA A 73 2.42 -10.22 -1.20
N ALA A 74 1.40 -10.50 -0.39
CA ALA A 74 0.71 -11.78 -0.37
C ALA A 74 -0.01 -12.06 -1.70
N GLY A 75 -0.71 -11.07 -2.25
CA GLY A 75 -1.43 -11.20 -3.52
C GLY A 75 -0.52 -11.44 -4.73
N LEU A 76 0.69 -10.89 -4.72
CA LEU A 76 1.70 -11.12 -5.76
C LEU A 76 2.41 -12.45 -5.58
N ARG A 77 2.72 -12.83 -4.34
CA ARG A 77 3.51 -14.03 -4.04
C ARG A 77 2.70 -15.31 -4.17
N TRP A 78 1.43 -15.27 -3.76
CA TRP A 78 0.50 -16.41 -3.76
C TRP A 78 -0.81 -16.05 -4.47
N PRO A 79 -0.80 -15.89 -5.81
CA PRO A 79 -1.94 -15.37 -6.57
C PRO A 79 -3.20 -16.25 -6.48
N ASP A 80 -3.04 -17.55 -6.25
CA ASP A 80 -4.13 -18.52 -6.17
C ASP A 80 -4.61 -18.79 -4.73
N ALA A 81 -3.96 -18.19 -3.72
CA ALA A 81 -4.35 -18.38 -2.33
C ALA A 81 -5.72 -17.75 -2.04
N PRO A 82 -6.50 -18.29 -1.08
CA PRO A 82 -7.78 -17.71 -0.67
C PRO A 82 -7.68 -16.23 -0.28
N LEU A 83 -6.55 -15.82 0.28
CA LEU A 83 -6.28 -14.42 0.61
C LEU A 83 -6.19 -13.54 -0.65
N ALA A 84 -5.68 -14.06 -1.76
CA ALA A 84 -5.55 -13.32 -3.00
C ALA A 84 -6.88 -13.23 -3.78
N THR A 85 -7.73 -14.26 -3.68
CA THR A 85 -8.87 -14.49 -4.57
C THR A 85 -10.24 -14.27 -3.93
N ARG A 86 -10.34 -14.28 -2.57
CA ARG A 86 -11.63 -14.17 -1.86
C ARG A 86 -11.76 -12.82 -1.15
N ALA A 87 -12.73 -12.01 -1.54
CA ALA A 87 -12.98 -10.69 -0.95
C ALA A 87 -13.20 -10.75 0.58
N THR A 88 -13.87 -11.80 1.08
CA THR A 88 -14.08 -11.98 2.53
C THR A 88 -12.78 -12.25 3.29
N ALA A 89 -11.84 -13.00 2.71
CA ALA A 89 -10.52 -13.24 3.31
C ALA A 89 -9.69 -11.95 3.32
N VAL A 90 -9.72 -11.19 2.22
CA VAL A 90 -9.08 -9.86 2.12
C VAL A 90 -9.63 -8.91 3.18
N GLY A 91 -10.96 -8.80 3.31
CA GLY A 91 -11.59 -7.93 4.30
C GLY A 91 -11.17 -8.28 5.74
N ARG A 92 -11.18 -9.57 6.09
CA ARG A 92 -10.71 -10.05 7.40
C ARG A 92 -9.23 -9.73 7.64
N PHE A 93 -8.41 -9.92 6.63
CA PHE A 93 -6.97 -9.59 6.70
C PHE A 93 -6.77 -8.10 6.99
N VAL A 94 -7.43 -7.21 6.25
CA VAL A 94 -7.33 -5.76 6.45
C VAL A 94 -7.78 -5.37 7.86
N LEU A 95 -8.90 -5.93 8.33
CA LEU A 95 -9.39 -5.64 9.68
C LEU A 95 -8.44 -6.13 10.77
N ILE A 96 -7.91 -7.35 10.66
CA ILE A 96 -7.03 -7.92 11.69
C ILE A 96 -5.65 -7.27 11.63
N VAL A 97 -4.99 -7.33 10.48
CA VAL A 97 -3.59 -6.86 10.35
C VAL A 97 -3.53 -5.33 10.41
N GLY A 98 -4.47 -4.63 9.76
CA GLY A 98 -4.58 -3.19 9.85
C GLY A 98 -4.94 -2.73 11.25
N GLY A 99 -5.91 -3.37 11.90
CA GLY A 99 -6.33 -3.06 13.27
C GLY A 99 -5.21 -3.27 14.28
N VAL A 100 -4.51 -4.40 14.21
CA VAL A 100 -3.33 -4.68 15.07
C VAL A 100 -2.23 -3.66 14.81
N GLY A 101 -1.93 -3.36 13.54
CA GLY A 101 -0.90 -2.38 13.18
C GLY A 101 -1.20 -0.97 13.73
N ILE A 102 -2.46 -0.54 13.63
CA ILE A 102 -2.91 0.74 14.20
C ILE A 102 -2.78 0.71 15.73
N ALA A 103 -3.27 -0.35 16.39
CA ALA A 103 -3.20 -0.48 17.84
C ALA A 103 -1.75 -0.45 18.35
N LEU A 104 -0.82 -1.17 17.71
CA LEU A 104 0.59 -1.18 18.05
C LEU A 104 1.23 0.20 17.87
N THR A 105 0.88 0.90 16.78
CA THR A 105 1.41 2.25 16.53
C THR A 105 0.90 3.25 17.57
N LEU A 106 -0.37 3.16 17.96
CA LEU A 106 -0.95 4.00 19.03
C LEU A 106 -0.33 3.68 20.42
N SER A 107 0.14 2.44 20.61
CA SER A 107 0.87 2.00 21.82
C SER A 107 2.37 2.33 21.76
N ASN A 108 2.80 3.22 20.88
CA ASN A 108 4.20 3.63 20.68
C ASN A 108 5.16 2.50 20.22
N VAL A 109 4.63 1.40 19.68
CA VAL A 109 5.45 0.39 19.00
C VAL A 109 5.68 0.86 17.54
N ALA A 110 6.44 1.95 17.39
CA ALA A 110 6.68 2.58 16.10
C ALA A 110 7.35 1.65 15.08
N LEU A 111 8.16 0.70 15.57
CA LEU A 111 8.87 -0.27 14.75
C LEU A 111 7.95 -1.06 13.80
N TRP A 112 6.70 -1.33 14.22
CA TRP A 112 5.74 -2.04 13.39
C TRP A 112 5.42 -1.30 12.08
N ARG A 113 5.27 0.02 12.17
CA ARG A 113 4.96 0.89 11.03
C ARG A 113 6.05 0.85 9.95
N ASP A 114 7.31 0.65 10.36
CA ASP A 114 8.45 0.72 9.45
C ASP A 114 8.87 -0.69 8.98
N VAL A 115 8.82 -1.68 9.88
CA VAL A 115 9.21 -3.08 9.59
C VAL A 115 8.23 -3.75 8.63
N VAL A 116 6.92 -3.58 8.82
CA VAL A 116 5.93 -4.28 8.01
C VAL A 116 5.98 -3.89 6.53
N PRO A 117 6.00 -2.60 6.16
CA PRO A 117 6.19 -2.22 4.77
C PRO A 117 7.55 -2.64 4.21
N GLY A 118 8.61 -2.55 5.02
CA GLY A 118 9.96 -2.97 4.61
C GLY A 118 10.03 -4.45 4.27
N VAL A 119 9.53 -5.32 5.14
CA VAL A 119 9.45 -6.77 4.89
C VAL A 119 8.57 -7.05 3.68
N SER A 120 7.43 -6.37 3.55
CA SER A 120 6.54 -6.52 2.40
C SER A 120 7.24 -6.15 1.09
N ALA A 121 7.99 -5.05 1.08
CA ALA A 121 8.79 -4.62 -0.07
C ALA A 121 9.85 -5.66 -0.47
N LEU A 122 10.50 -6.28 0.50
CA LEU A 122 11.47 -7.38 0.25
C LEU A 122 10.77 -8.61 -0.36
N VAL A 123 9.59 -8.98 0.13
CA VAL A 123 8.80 -10.09 -0.44
C VAL A 123 8.37 -9.77 -1.87
N ILE A 124 7.94 -8.54 -2.15
CA ILE A 124 7.60 -8.08 -3.49
C ILE A 124 8.83 -8.16 -4.40
N ALA A 125 9.97 -7.62 -3.96
CA ALA A 125 11.24 -7.65 -4.70
C ALA A 125 11.64 -9.08 -5.07
N TRP A 126 11.64 -9.97 -4.09
CA TRP A 126 11.94 -11.39 -4.28
C TRP A 126 11.01 -12.04 -5.30
N THR A 127 9.70 -11.79 -5.18
CA THR A 127 8.69 -12.37 -6.09
C THR A 127 8.90 -11.91 -7.52
N VAL A 128 9.14 -10.62 -7.71
CA VAL A 128 9.34 -10.01 -9.03
C VAL A 128 10.63 -10.51 -9.71
N VAL A 129 11.71 -10.68 -8.93
CA VAL A 129 12.97 -11.27 -9.43
C VAL A 129 12.75 -12.72 -9.87
N GLN A 130 12.02 -13.53 -9.07
CA GLN A 130 11.69 -14.90 -9.45
C GLN A 130 10.86 -14.98 -10.73
N GLN A 131 9.94 -14.04 -10.92
CA GLN A 131 9.09 -13.97 -12.12
C GLN A 131 9.80 -13.38 -13.34
N ARG A 132 11.04 -12.89 -13.19
CA ARG A 132 11.82 -12.21 -14.24
C ARG A 132 11.07 -11.07 -14.92
N ASN A 133 10.21 -10.37 -14.17
CA ASN A 133 9.40 -9.27 -14.67
C ASN A 133 10.19 -7.96 -14.60
N ALA A 134 10.73 -7.50 -15.75
CA ALA A 134 11.55 -6.28 -15.82
C ALA A 134 10.80 -5.03 -15.33
N TRP A 135 9.51 -4.87 -15.66
CA TRP A 135 8.70 -3.75 -15.19
C TRP A 135 8.44 -3.79 -13.69
N GLY A 136 8.18 -4.99 -13.17
CA GLY A 136 8.07 -5.21 -11.73
C GLY A 136 9.38 -4.88 -11.00
N MET A 137 10.54 -5.25 -11.56
CA MET A 137 11.85 -4.90 -10.99
C MET A 137 12.06 -3.39 -10.93
N ALA A 138 11.75 -2.67 -12.00
CA ALA A 138 11.84 -1.21 -12.01
C ALA A 138 10.94 -0.57 -10.95
N GLY A 139 9.68 -1.02 -10.83
CA GLY A 139 8.76 -0.55 -9.79
C GLY A 139 9.22 -0.86 -8.37
N THR A 140 9.82 -2.04 -8.17
CA THR A 140 10.36 -2.44 -6.85
C THR A 140 11.58 -1.61 -6.46
N LEU A 141 12.48 -1.33 -7.42
CA LEU A 141 13.63 -0.46 -7.18
C LEU A 141 13.19 0.96 -6.81
N ALA A 142 12.18 1.49 -7.50
CA ALA A 142 11.59 2.80 -7.17
C ALA A 142 10.98 2.80 -5.75
N LEU A 143 10.29 1.73 -5.37
CA LEU A 143 9.73 1.57 -4.02
C LEU A 143 10.83 1.53 -2.95
N LEU A 144 11.87 0.72 -3.14
CA LEU A 144 12.99 0.63 -2.19
C LEU A 144 13.76 1.96 -2.08
N ALA A 145 13.96 2.66 -3.20
CA ALA A 145 14.58 3.98 -3.21
C ALA A 145 13.76 5.00 -2.41
N SER A 146 12.42 4.95 -2.50
CA SER A 146 11.54 5.85 -1.74
C SER A 146 11.67 5.64 -0.22
N PHE A 147 11.85 4.40 0.25
CA PHE A 147 12.12 4.14 1.67
C PHE A 147 13.49 4.65 2.11
N ALA A 148 14.52 4.52 1.26
CA ALA A 148 15.87 4.99 1.59
C ALA A 148 15.97 6.53 1.68
N VAL A 149 15.14 7.25 0.93
CA VAL A 149 15.08 8.73 0.99
C VAL A 149 14.27 9.22 2.18
N ALA A 150 13.32 8.42 2.68
CA ALA A 150 12.45 8.77 3.79
C ALA A 150 13.07 8.46 5.18
N ALA A 151 14.17 7.70 5.23
CA ALA A 151 14.88 7.32 6.45
C ALA A 151 15.91 8.36 6.86
#